data_3441a29348eab0615c71278279709e77
#
_entry.id   3441a29348eab0615c71278279709e77
#
_cell.length_a   1.000
_cell.length_b   1.000
_cell.length_c   1.000
_cell.angle_alpha   90.00
_cell.angle_beta   90.00
_cell.angle_gamma   90.00
#
_symmetry.space_group_name_H-M   'P 1'
#
loop_
_entity.id
_entity.type
_entity.pdbx_description
1 polymer ?
#
loop_
_entity_poly.entity_id
_entity_poly.type
_entity_poly.pdbx_seq_one_letter_code
_entity_poly.pdbx_strand_id
1 'polypeptide(L)'
;GDVYKRQIKEAIHTLMDGKDLNYEMAKAVMHEMMDGIATQAQMGAFLAALRMQGESIDEITAFAEVMREKGIKIKPEREVIDIVGTGGDGAGTFNISTTAAFVVAAGGVPVAKHGNRSVSSKSGAADVLENLGANVALDAKQNENILNKTGMCFMFAPVYHSSMKYAAPVRKEMGVRTVFNILGPLSNPAAATMQLLGVYDKNLVEPLAKVLGNLGVTRGVAVCGEDGLDEITLTGETTVCEIRFGETSCYTISPEQFGMKRCELSELVGGSPADNAQITRDILFGRETGPKRDVVLLNAGMSLYLGIDGITLQEGIDMARDLIESGKAQAKFDEFVKATREQ
;
A
#
# COMPACT_ATOMS: atom_id res chain seq x y z
N GLY A 1 17.99 -30.04 7.10
CA GLY A 1 16.51 -30.02 7.03
C GLY A 1 15.79 -29.90 8.37
N ASP A 2 16.39 -30.44 9.46
CA ASP A 2 15.68 -30.50 10.77
C ASP A 2 15.81 -29.24 11.64
N VAL A 3 16.77 -28.38 11.35
CA VAL A 3 17.02 -27.16 12.15
C VAL A 3 15.87 -26.18 12.03
N TYR A 4 15.27 -26.04 10.84
CA TYR A 4 14.20 -25.10 10.60
C TYR A 4 12.85 -25.50 11.23
N LYS A 5 12.55 -26.78 11.32
CA LYS A 5 11.28 -27.30 11.88
C LYS A 5 11.05 -26.97 13.36
N ARG A 6 12.10 -26.60 14.07
CA ARG A 6 12.03 -26.31 15.51
C ARG A 6 11.79 -24.84 15.83
N GLN A 7 12.03 -23.95 14.89
CA GLN A 7 12.04 -22.50 15.15
C GLN A 7 10.65 -21.94 15.38
N ILE A 8 9.63 -22.38 14.64
CA ILE A 8 8.27 -21.88 14.85
C ILE A 8 7.72 -22.30 16.22
N LYS A 9 8.03 -23.49 16.69
CA LYS A 9 7.63 -23.92 18.04
C LYS A 9 8.28 -23.08 19.12
N GLU A 10 9.58 -22.83 19.00
CA GLU A 10 10.34 -21.99 19.91
C GLU A 10 9.84 -20.56 19.88
N ALA A 11 9.53 -20.03 18.69
CA ALA A 11 8.96 -18.70 18.51
C ALA A 11 7.59 -18.57 19.21
N ILE A 12 6.73 -19.58 19.11
CA ILE A 12 5.45 -19.60 19.80
C ILE A 12 5.66 -19.51 21.31
N HIS A 13 6.59 -20.31 21.87
CA HIS A 13 6.93 -20.23 23.29
C HIS A 13 7.43 -18.85 23.70
N THR A 14 8.33 -18.27 22.91
CA THR A 14 8.88 -16.94 23.19
C THR A 14 7.78 -15.88 23.26
N LEU A 15 6.86 -15.89 22.28
CA LEU A 15 5.74 -14.95 22.24
C LEU A 15 4.76 -15.18 23.41
N MET A 16 4.47 -16.43 23.74
CA MET A 16 3.59 -16.78 24.87
C MET A 16 4.19 -16.36 26.21
N ASP A 17 5.51 -16.29 26.31
CA ASP A 17 6.21 -15.79 27.50
C ASP A 17 6.27 -14.25 27.53
N GLY A 18 5.59 -13.58 26.60
CA GLY A 18 5.52 -12.13 26.55
C GLY A 18 6.78 -11.45 26.02
N LYS A 19 7.57 -12.14 25.21
CA LYS A 19 8.81 -11.63 24.63
C LYS A 19 8.72 -11.52 23.12
N ASP A 20 9.35 -10.48 22.56
CA ASP A 20 9.49 -10.33 21.13
C ASP A 20 10.52 -11.31 20.56
N LEU A 21 10.36 -11.66 19.29
CA LEU A 21 11.36 -12.43 18.55
C LEU A 21 12.50 -11.49 18.15
N ASN A 22 13.72 -12.02 18.14
CA ASN A 22 14.81 -11.32 17.49
C ASN A 22 14.65 -11.44 15.95
N TYR A 23 15.37 -10.59 15.22
CA TYR A 23 15.31 -10.51 13.76
C TYR A 23 15.58 -11.87 13.08
N GLU A 24 16.62 -12.58 13.51
CA GLU A 24 17.00 -13.86 12.90
C GLU A 24 15.93 -14.95 13.11
N MET A 25 15.34 -15.03 14.29
CA MET A 25 14.27 -15.97 14.55
C MET A 25 13.00 -15.61 13.75
N ALA A 26 12.66 -14.34 13.67
CA ALA A 26 11.52 -13.88 12.88
C ALA A 26 11.70 -14.25 11.40
N LYS A 27 12.88 -14.04 10.83
CA LYS A 27 13.20 -14.47 9.45
C LYS A 27 13.04 -15.98 9.28
N ALA A 28 13.60 -16.76 10.18
CA ALA A 28 13.54 -18.22 10.11
C ALA A 28 12.10 -18.74 10.13
N VAL A 29 11.27 -18.20 11.02
CA VAL A 29 9.85 -18.60 11.12
C VAL A 29 9.09 -18.22 9.84
N MET A 30 9.33 -17.04 9.30
CA MET A 30 8.68 -16.61 8.06
C MET A 30 9.08 -17.52 6.89
N HIS A 31 10.34 -17.93 6.79
CA HIS A 31 10.78 -18.92 5.81
C HIS A 31 10.04 -20.25 5.97
N GLU A 32 9.89 -20.75 7.20
CA GLU A 32 9.14 -21.98 7.45
C GLU A 32 7.69 -21.87 6.97
N MET A 33 7.05 -20.74 7.22
CA MET A 33 5.67 -20.50 6.77
C MET A 33 5.58 -20.42 5.24
N MET A 34 6.48 -19.67 4.62
CA MET A 34 6.45 -19.42 3.18
C MET A 34 6.98 -20.60 2.35
N ASP A 35 7.73 -21.50 2.94
CA ASP A 35 8.19 -22.75 2.30
C ASP A 35 7.21 -23.92 2.50
N GLY A 36 6.13 -23.70 3.22
CA GLY A 36 5.13 -24.75 3.50
C GLY A 36 5.59 -25.80 4.51
N ILE A 37 6.62 -25.49 5.30
CA ILE A 37 7.17 -26.40 6.31
C ILE A 37 6.30 -26.39 7.58
N ALA A 38 5.88 -25.20 8.02
CA ALA A 38 5.03 -25.02 9.17
C ALA A 38 3.64 -25.62 8.91
N THR A 39 3.08 -26.31 9.90
CA THR A 39 1.72 -26.83 9.82
C THR A 39 0.71 -25.69 9.96
N GLN A 40 -0.53 -25.92 9.56
CA GLN A 40 -1.60 -24.93 9.72
C GLN A 40 -1.84 -24.59 11.19
N ALA A 41 -1.79 -25.61 12.08
CA ALA A 41 -1.92 -25.39 13.53
C ALA A 41 -0.78 -24.53 14.08
N GLN A 42 0.44 -24.77 13.63
CA GLN A 42 1.61 -23.97 14.05
C GLN A 42 1.48 -22.52 13.57
N MET A 43 1.08 -22.31 12.32
CA MET A 43 0.86 -20.96 11.77
C MET A 43 -0.24 -20.22 12.51
N GLY A 44 -1.36 -20.87 12.79
CA GLY A 44 -2.47 -20.27 13.54
C GLY A 44 -2.05 -19.84 14.94
N ALA A 45 -1.37 -20.73 15.66
CA ALA A 45 -0.86 -20.42 17.00
C ALA A 45 0.15 -19.29 16.98
N PHE A 46 1.08 -19.32 16.02
CA PHE A 46 2.10 -18.28 15.87
C PHE A 46 1.49 -16.92 15.58
N LEU A 47 0.60 -16.83 14.59
CA LEU A 47 -0.03 -15.58 14.19
C LEU A 47 -0.89 -14.98 15.31
N ALA A 48 -1.61 -15.82 16.05
CA ALA A 48 -2.42 -15.38 17.19
C ALA A 48 -1.53 -14.86 18.33
N ALA A 49 -0.49 -15.62 18.70
CA ALA A 49 0.44 -15.23 19.75
C ALA A 49 1.17 -13.92 19.38
N LEU A 50 1.62 -13.80 18.15
CA LEU A 50 2.29 -12.59 17.64
C LEU A 50 1.38 -11.36 17.75
N ARG A 51 0.13 -11.50 17.35
CA ARG A 51 -0.82 -10.39 17.45
C ARG A 51 -1.10 -10.00 18.89
N MET A 52 -1.24 -10.96 19.79
CA MET A 52 -1.48 -10.69 21.21
C MET A 52 -0.29 -10.02 21.89
N GLN A 53 0.92 -10.41 21.53
CA GLN A 53 2.15 -9.77 22.01
C GLN A 53 2.32 -8.37 21.41
N GLY A 54 1.86 -8.13 20.19
CA GLY A 54 2.11 -6.94 19.40
C GLY A 54 3.41 -7.07 18.61
N GLU A 55 3.33 -6.84 17.31
CA GLU A 55 4.47 -6.96 16.41
C GLU A 55 5.50 -5.84 16.64
N SER A 56 6.77 -6.21 16.77
CA SER A 56 7.87 -5.25 16.84
C SER A 56 8.31 -4.80 15.45
N ILE A 57 9.04 -3.69 15.39
CA ILE A 57 9.64 -3.18 14.14
C ILE A 57 10.55 -4.23 13.52
N ASP A 58 11.40 -4.89 14.32
CA ASP A 58 12.33 -5.90 13.82
C ASP A 58 11.59 -7.12 13.27
N GLU A 59 10.53 -7.57 13.93
CA GLU A 59 9.69 -8.67 13.46
C GLU A 59 9.04 -8.34 12.11
N ILE A 60 8.38 -7.19 12.01
CA ILE A 60 7.72 -6.77 10.76
C ILE A 60 8.73 -6.63 9.62
N THR A 61 9.87 -6.01 9.89
CA THR A 61 10.96 -5.85 8.91
C THR A 61 11.43 -7.22 8.40
N ALA A 62 11.69 -8.15 9.31
CA ALA A 62 12.14 -9.51 8.97
C ALA A 62 11.12 -10.24 8.10
N PHE A 63 9.85 -10.18 8.47
CA PHE A 63 8.78 -10.84 7.71
C PHE A 63 8.65 -10.25 6.30
N ALA A 64 8.69 -8.93 6.18
CA ALA A 64 8.60 -8.26 4.88
C ALA A 64 9.79 -8.59 3.98
N GLU A 65 11.00 -8.67 4.54
CA GLU A 65 12.20 -9.05 3.79
C GLU A 65 12.07 -10.47 3.22
N VAL A 66 11.57 -11.43 4.00
CA VAL A 66 11.38 -12.80 3.52
C VAL A 66 10.33 -12.84 2.42
N MET A 67 9.23 -12.11 2.55
CA MET A 67 8.23 -12.01 1.49
C MET A 67 8.83 -11.49 0.18
N ARG A 68 9.67 -10.47 0.27
CA ARG A 68 10.38 -9.92 -0.90
C ARG A 68 11.36 -10.92 -1.51
N GLU A 69 12.11 -11.64 -0.67
CA GLU A 69 13.04 -12.69 -1.13
C GLU A 69 12.34 -13.81 -1.88
N LYS A 70 11.15 -14.22 -1.42
CA LYS A 70 10.35 -15.29 -2.03
C LYS A 70 9.55 -14.83 -3.24
N GLY A 71 9.31 -13.54 -3.37
CA GLY A 71 8.50 -12.98 -4.44
C GLY A 71 9.25 -12.83 -5.76
N ILE A 72 8.49 -12.75 -6.84
CA ILE A 72 9.02 -12.36 -8.16
C ILE A 72 9.32 -10.87 -8.11
N LYS A 73 10.42 -10.45 -8.74
CA LYS A 73 10.88 -9.07 -8.72
C LYS A 73 10.85 -8.45 -10.11
N ILE A 74 10.60 -7.14 -10.15
CA ILE A 74 10.84 -6.33 -11.35
C ILE A 74 11.94 -5.31 -11.04
N LYS A 75 12.63 -4.85 -12.10
CA LYS A 75 13.70 -3.85 -11.98
C LYS A 75 13.31 -2.60 -12.77
N PRO A 76 12.79 -1.57 -12.10
CA PRO A 76 12.49 -0.32 -12.77
C PRO A 76 13.78 0.41 -13.18
N GLU A 77 13.72 1.14 -14.29
CA GLU A 77 14.86 1.96 -14.76
C GLU A 77 15.06 3.23 -13.93
N ARG A 78 14.01 3.66 -13.23
CA ARG A 78 14.01 4.85 -12.37
C ARG A 78 13.46 4.48 -11.00
N GLU A 79 13.72 5.32 -10.01
CA GLU A 79 13.07 5.19 -8.70
C GLU A 79 11.56 5.29 -8.86
N VAL A 80 10.85 4.44 -8.15
CA VAL A 80 9.39 4.36 -8.22
C VAL A 80 8.76 4.60 -6.85
N ILE A 81 7.51 5.07 -6.89
CA ILE A 81 6.67 5.20 -5.69
C ILE A 81 5.58 4.13 -5.70
N ASP A 82 5.27 3.60 -4.51
CA ASP A 82 4.02 2.87 -4.27
C ASP A 82 3.07 3.74 -3.45
N ILE A 83 1.80 3.68 -3.79
CA ILE A 83 0.73 4.42 -3.10
C ILE A 83 -0.30 3.38 -2.71
N VAL A 84 -0.33 3.01 -1.45
CA VAL A 84 -1.06 1.83 -1.01
C VAL A 84 -1.52 1.97 0.44
N GLY A 85 -2.65 1.36 0.75
CA GLY A 85 -3.15 1.23 2.12
C GLY A 85 -3.15 -0.22 2.59
N THR A 86 -3.16 -0.41 3.90
CA THR A 86 -3.31 -1.73 4.51
C THR A 86 -4.68 -2.34 4.24
N GLY A 87 -5.68 -1.50 3.94
CA GLY A 87 -7.07 -1.90 3.95
C GLY A 87 -7.59 -2.12 5.37
N GLY A 88 -8.80 -2.64 5.47
CA GLY A 88 -9.37 -3.04 6.76
C GLY A 88 -9.82 -1.90 7.66
N ASP A 89 -9.96 -0.70 7.14
CA ASP A 89 -10.46 0.46 7.89
C ASP A 89 -11.98 0.48 8.06
N GLY A 90 -12.69 -0.37 7.33
CA GLY A 90 -14.16 -0.47 7.39
C GLY A 90 -14.92 0.73 6.82
N ALA A 91 -14.23 1.69 6.22
CA ALA A 91 -14.83 2.95 5.79
C ALA A 91 -15.61 2.86 4.48
N GLY A 92 -15.33 1.88 3.64
CA GLY A 92 -16.03 1.67 2.36
C GLY A 92 -15.83 2.80 1.36
N THR A 93 -14.70 3.50 1.41
CA THR A 93 -14.38 4.59 0.48
C THR A 93 -14.17 4.07 -0.94
N PHE A 94 -14.33 4.97 -1.94
CA PHE A 94 -13.88 4.66 -3.28
C PHE A 94 -12.35 4.46 -3.30
N ASN A 95 -11.79 3.99 -4.43
CA ASN A 95 -10.37 3.67 -4.53
C ASN A 95 -9.51 4.92 -4.67
N ILE A 96 -9.29 5.60 -3.55
CA ILE A 96 -8.57 6.89 -3.47
C ILE A 96 -7.13 6.74 -3.96
N SER A 97 -6.39 5.79 -3.43
CA SER A 97 -4.97 5.62 -3.78
C SER A 97 -4.77 5.20 -5.23
N THR A 98 -5.65 4.38 -5.79
CA THR A 98 -5.60 3.99 -7.21
C THR A 98 -5.86 5.20 -8.10
N THR A 99 -6.83 6.03 -7.76
CA THR A 99 -7.11 7.27 -8.50
C THR A 99 -5.93 8.24 -8.41
N ALA A 100 -5.37 8.43 -7.21
CA ALA A 100 -4.19 9.27 -6.99
C ALA A 100 -2.98 8.81 -7.81
N ALA A 101 -2.80 7.50 -7.99
CA ALA A 101 -1.68 6.94 -8.74
C ALA A 101 -1.59 7.47 -10.18
N PHE A 102 -2.70 7.64 -10.85
CA PHE A 102 -2.73 8.22 -12.21
C PHE A 102 -2.27 9.67 -12.20
N VAL A 103 -2.67 10.43 -11.22
CA VAL A 103 -2.27 11.85 -11.08
C VAL A 103 -0.76 11.95 -10.84
N VAL A 104 -0.24 11.10 -9.95
CA VAL A 104 1.19 11.08 -9.61
C VAL A 104 2.03 10.68 -10.82
N ALA A 105 1.63 9.66 -11.55
CA ALA A 105 2.31 9.24 -12.78
C ALA A 105 2.29 10.35 -13.84
N ALA A 106 1.16 11.07 -13.98
CA ALA A 106 1.04 12.21 -14.89
C ALA A 106 2.01 13.34 -14.51
N GLY A 107 2.37 13.46 -13.23
CA GLY A 107 3.35 14.43 -12.73
C GLY A 107 4.80 14.01 -12.96
N GLY A 108 5.05 12.89 -13.60
CA GLY A 108 6.40 12.40 -13.92
C GLY A 108 7.08 11.59 -12.84
N VAL A 109 6.39 11.25 -11.75
CA VAL A 109 6.90 10.32 -10.73
C VAL A 109 6.44 8.92 -11.10
N PRO A 110 7.35 7.99 -11.44
CA PRO A 110 6.95 6.64 -11.82
C PRO A 110 6.26 5.90 -10.67
N VAL A 111 5.11 5.29 -10.97
CA VAL A 111 4.30 4.58 -9.99
C VAL A 111 4.33 3.07 -10.27
N ALA A 112 4.86 2.31 -9.33
CA ALA A 112 4.79 0.85 -9.35
C ALA A 112 3.84 0.41 -8.23
N LYS A 113 2.55 0.35 -8.56
CA LYS A 113 1.51 0.04 -7.56
C LYS A 113 1.37 -1.45 -7.37
N HIS A 114 1.49 -1.87 -6.12
CA HIS A 114 1.24 -3.24 -5.69
C HIS A 114 -0.15 -3.33 -5.06
N GLY A 115 -0.94 -4.29 -5.46
CA GLY A 115 -2.30 -4.40 -4.96
C GLY A 115 -2.97 -5.73 -5.26
N ASN A 116 -4.18 -5.87 -4.75
CA ASN A 116 -4.94 -7.11 -4.84
C ASN A 116 -6.43 -6.80 -5.07
N ARG A 117 -7.21 -7.88 -5.16
CA ARG A 117 -8.67 -7.80 -5.09
C ARG A 117 -9.09 -7.49 -3.65
N SER A 118 -10.32 -7.03 -3.52
CA SER A 118 -10.91 -6.79 -2.20
C SER A 118 -11.02 -8.08 -1.40
N VAL A 119 -10.74 -7.97 -0.09
CA VAL A 119 -10.99 -9.03 0.89
C VAL A 119 -12.20 -8.67 1.75
N SER A 120 -12.30 -7.42 2.20
CA SER A 120 -13.34 -6.94 3.12
C SER A 120 -14.15 -5.76 2.56
N SER A 121 -13.62 -5.01 1.60
CA SER A 121 -14.32 -3.92 0.93
C SER A 121 -15.05 -4.42 -0.32
N LYS A 122 -15.87 -3.56 -0.93
CA LYS A 122 -16.59 -3.92 -2.16
C LYS A 122 -15.74 -3.88 -3.42
N SER A 123 -14.59 -3.18 -3.38
CA SER A 123 -13.74 -2.97 -4.56
C SER A 123 -12.29 -2.78 -4.16
N GLY A 124 -11.43 -3.72 -4.51
CA GLY A 124 -9.98 -3.60 -4.40
C GLY A 124 -9.37 -2.91 -5.62
N ALA A 125 -8.07 -2.65 -5.59
CA ALA A 125 -7.37 -1.99 -6.69
C ALA A 125 -7.50 -2.75 -8.00
N ALA A 126 -7.32 -4.07 -7.99
CA ALA A 126 -7.48 -4.89 -9.19
C ALA A 126 -8.90 -4.83 -9.75
N ASP A 127 -9.90 -4.85 -8.86
CA ASP A 127 -11.31 -4.82 -9.27
C ASP A 127 -11.66 -3.51 -10.00
N VAL A 128 -11.25 -2.39 -9.47
CA VAL A 128 -11.54 -1.09 -10.10
C VAL A 128 -10.75 -0.91 -11.40
N LEU A 129 -9.50 -1.35 -11.44
CA LEU A 129 -8.67 -1.26 -12.65
C LEU A 129 -9.24 -2.08 -13.80
N GLU A 130 -9.76 -3.28 -13.54
CA GLU A 130 -10.45 -4.08 -14.53
C GLU A 130 -11.69 -3.36 -15.08
N ASN A 131 -12.48 -2.75 -14.21
CA ASN A 131 -13.63 -1.97 -14.61
C ASN A 131 -13.27 -0.68 -15.35
N LEU A 132 -12.06 -0.17 -15.16
CA LEU A 132 -11.51 0.94 -15.95
C LEU A 132 -10.98 0.47 -17.31
N GLY A 133 -10.94 -0.83 -17.55
CA GLY A 133 -10.53 -1.41 -18.82
C GLY A 133 -9.07 -1.85 -18.87
N ALA A 134 -8.34 -1.82 -17.76
CA ALA A 134 -6.96 -2.27 -17.71
C ALA A 134 -6.86 -3.79 -17.60
N ASN A 135 -5.84 -4.38 -18.20
CA ASN A 135 -5.47 -5.76 -17.97
C ASN A 135 -4.58 -5.83 -16.72
N VAL A 136 -5.07 -6.47 -15.67
CA VAL A 136 -4.33 -6.58 -14.38
C VAL A 136 -3.56 -7.89 -14.23
N ALA A 137 -3.79 -8.86 -15.11
CA ALA A 137 -3.19 -10.20 -15.05
C ALA A 137 -1.89 -10.30 -15.87
N LEU A 138 -1.08 -9.25 -15.84
CA LEU A 138 0.18 -9.19 -16.57
C LEU A 138 1.32 -9.79 -15.74
N ASP A 139 2.29 -10.40 -16.43
CA ASP A 139 3.48 -10.94 -15.76
C ASP A 139 4.51 -9.84 -15.44
N ALA A 140 5.58 -10.23 -14.73
CA ALA A 140 6.60 -9.29 -14.30
C ALA A 140 7.29 -8.56 -15.47
N LYS A 141 7.58 -9.26 -16.55
CA LYS A 141 8.25 -8.67 -17.72
C LYS A 141 7.35 -7.66 -18.43
N GLN A 142 6.08 -7.99 -18.59
CA GLN A 142 5.10 -7.09 -19.18
C GLN A 142 4.92 -5.83 -18.33
N ASN A 143 4.80 -5.99 -17.01
CA ASN A 143 4.69 -4.85 -16.09
C ASN A 143 5.94 -3.98 -16.08
N GLU A 144 7.13 -4.57 -16.14
CA GLU A 144 8.39 -3.81 -16.25
C GLU A 144 8.43 -2.97 -17.52
N ASN A 145 8.02 -3.55 -18.64
CA ASN A 145 7.96 -2.83 -19.93
C ASN A 145 6.95 -1.67 -19.88
N ILE A 146 5.77 -1.91 -19.33
CA ILE A 146 4.72 -0.87 -19.20
C ILE A 146 5.20 0.26 -18.29
N LEU A 147 5.80 -0.08 -17.15
CA LEU A 147 6.35 0.90 -16.20
C LEU A 147 7.40 1.80 -16.88
N ASN A 148 8.33 1.21 -17.58
CA ASN A 148 9.40 1.95 -18.25
C ASN A 148 8.87 2.80 -19.42
N LYS A 149 7.82 2.34 -20.10
CA LYS A 149 7.20 3.05 -21.23
C LYS A 149 6.27 4.18 -20.78
N THR A 150 5.42 3.92 -19.78
CA THR A 150 4.33 4.85 -19.41
C THR A 150 4.57 5.59 -18.10
N GLY A 151 5.49 5.12 -17.27
CA GLY A 151 5.69 5.63 -15.92
C GLY A 151 4.71 5.06 -14.90
N MET A 152 3.96 4.02 -15.24
CA MET A 152 3.03 3.37 -14.30
C MET A 152 2.89 1.88 -14.60
N CYS A 153 2.79 1.06 -13.56
CA CYS A 153 2.34 -0.33 -13.66
C CYS A 153 1.52 -0.72 -12.45
N PHE A 154 0.75 -1.80 -12.61
CA PHE A 154 0.02 -2.44 -11.52
C PHE A 154 0.49 -3.88 -11.38
N MET A 155 1.01 -4.21 -10.21
CA MET A 155 1.50 -5.54 -9.88
C MET A 155 0.45 -6.25 -9.04
N PHE A 156 -0.21 -7.24 -9.63
CA PHE A 156 -1.24 -8.02 -8.98
C PHE A 156 -0.61 -9.04 -8.03
N ALA A 157 -0.84 -8.91 -6.73
CA ALA A 157 -0.14 -9.65 -5.68
C ALA A 157 -0.08 -11.18 -5.90
N PRO A 158 -1.14 -11.89 -6.31
CA PRO A 158 -1.06 -13.33 -6.54
C PRO A 158 -0.04 -13.76 -7.60
N VAL A 159 0.24 -12.91 -8.57
CA VAL A 159 1.25 -13.19 -9.62
C VAL A 159 2.67 -13.20 -9.02
N TYR A 160 2.92 -12.34 -8.05
CA TYR A 160 4.26 -12.11 -7.49
C TYR A 160 4.57 -12.90 -6.22
N HIS A 161 3.55 -13.24 -5.44
CA HIS A 161 3.69 -13.83 -4.11
C HIS A 161 2.99 -15.20 -4.00
N SER A 162 3.44 -16.16 -4.80
CA SER A 162 2.84 -17.51 -4.82
C SER A 162 2.95 -18.24 -3.47
N SER A 163 3.95 -17.92 -2.66
CA SER A 163 4.13 -18.51 -1.33
C SER A 163 3.01 -18.18 -0.35
N MET A 164 2.22 -17.14 -0.62
CA MET A 164 1.05 -16.82 0.20
C MET A 164 -0.01 -17.92 0.21
N LYS A 165 0.01 -18.83 -0.74
CA LYS A 165 -0.89 -20.00 -0.77
C LYS A 165 -0.84 -20.84 0.51
N TYR A 166 0.29 -20.84 1.21
CA TYR A 166 0.44 -21.60 2.46
C TYR A 166 -0.25 -20.90 3.65
N ALA A 167 -0.27 -19.58 3.66
CA ALA A 167 -0.89 -18.79 4.73
C ALA A 167 -2.39 -18.52 4.49
N ALA A 168 -2.84 -18.53 3.24
CA ALA A 168 -4.20 -18.14 2.89
C ALA A 168 -5.29 -18.97 3.60
N PRO A 169 -5.22 -20.32 3.66
CA PRO A 169 -6.24 -21.11 4.38
C PRO A 169 -6.28 -20.79 5.88
N VAL A 170 -5.11 -20.62 6.50
CA VAL A 170 -5.00 -20.31 7.92
C VAL A 170 -5.63 -18.94 8.22
N ARG A 171 -5.32 -17.93 7.42
CA ARG A 171 -5.90 -16.59 7.57
C ARG A 171 -7.41 -16.61 7.46
N LYS A 172 -7.93 -17.37 6.49
CA LYS A 172 -9.38 -17.50 6.27
C LYS A 172 -10.07 -18.18 7.47
N GLU A 173 -9.50 -19.26 7.99
CA GLU A 173 -10.06 -19.98 9.11
C GLU A 173 -9.99 -19.17 10.41
N MET A 174 -8.90 -18.43 10.63
CA MET A 174 -8.77 -17.58 11.82
C MET A 174 -9.79 -16.46 11.83
N GLY A 175 -10.10 -15.86 10.69
CA GLY A 175 -11.09 -14.81 10.57
C GLY A 175 -10.76 -13.53 11.33
N VAL A 176 -9.51 -13.35 11.74
CA VAL A 176 -9.03 -12.17 12.47
C VAL A 176 -7.87 -11.53 11.75
N ARG A 177 -7.64 -10.26 12.05
CA ARG A 177 -6.50 -9.52 11.52
C ARG A 177 -5.20 -10.09 12.11
N THR A 178 -4.19 -10.26 11.25
CA THR A 178 -2.85 -10.73 11.61
C THR A 178 -1.79 -9.82 11.00
N VAL A 179 -0.52 -10.11 11.27
CA VAL A 179 0.62 -9.39 10.65
C VAL A 179 0.54 -9.39 9.14
N PHE A 180 -0.04 -10.40 8.51
CA PHE A 180 -0.19 -10.44 7.05
C PHE A 180 -1.01 -9.29 6.50
N ASN A 181 -1.90 -8.68 7.29
CA ASN A 181 -2.69 -7.53 6.87
C ASN A 181 -1.84 -6.28 6.61
N ILE A 182 -0.66 -6.19 7.20
CA ILE A 182 0.27 -5.08 6.99
C ILE A 182 1.46 -5.45 6.09
N LEU A 183 1.71 -6.73 5.84
CA LEU A 183 2.85 -7.17 5.04
C LEU A 183 2.70 -6.94 3.53
N GLY A 184 1.47 -6.97 3.02
CA GLY A 184 1.22 -6.73 1.59
C GLY A 184 1.81 -5.42 1.09
N PRO A 185 1.49 -4.28 1.72
CA PRO A 185 2.06 -2.98 1.36
C PRO A 185 3.58 -2.88 1.52
N LEU A 186 4.19 -3.74 2.33
CA LEU A 186 5.64 -3.75 2.59
C LEU A 186 6.41 -4.66 1.64
N SER A 187 5.72 -5.34 0.72
CA SER A 187 6.27 -6.41 -0.12
C SER A 187 6.28 -6.05 -1.60
N ASN A 188 6.43 -4.78 -1.93
CA ASN A 188 6.40 -4.30 -3.31
C ASN A 188 7.46 -5.00 -4.17
N PRO A 189 7.07 -5.67 -5.27
CA PRO A 189 8.00 -6.40 -6.14
C PRO A 189 9.04 -5.54 -6.85
N ALA A 190 8.81 -4.24 -6.97
CA ALA A 190 9.73 -3.29 -7.59
C ALA A 190 10.72 -2.69 -6.58
N ALA A 191 10.66 -3.10 -5.31
CA ALA A 191 11.47 -2.53 -4.23
C ALA A 191 11.41 -0.99 -4.23
N ALA A 192 10.20 -0.44 -4.24
CA ALA A 192 9.97 1.00 -4.30
C ALA A 192 10.78 1.73 -3.22
N THR A 193 11.49 2.77 -3.60
CA THR A 193 12.28 3.61 -2.68
C THR A 193 11.51 4.81 -2.17
N MET A 194 10.30 4.99 -2.67
CA MET A 194 9.35 6.00 -2.23
C MET A 194 8.00 5.33 -1.95
N GLN A 195 7.31 5.74 -0.90
CA GLN A 195 6.02 5.14 -0.58
C GLN A 195 5.13 6.05 0.25
N LEU A 196 3.84 6.12 -0.12
CA LEU A 196 2.77 6.57 0.74
C LEU A 196 2.03 5.34 1.24
N LEU A 197 2.08 5.10 2.54
CA LEU A 197 1.47 3.94 3.19
C LEU A 197 0.34 4.40 4.11
N GLY A 198 -0.90 4.09 3.74
CA GLY A 198 -2.04 4.27 4.62
C GLY A 198 -2.21 3.10 5.59
N VAL A 199 -2.43 3.38 6.86
CA VAL A 199 -2.62 2.35 7.88
C VAL A 199 -3.94 2.54 8.60
N TYR A 200 -4.55 1.42 8.99
CA TYR A 200 -5.87 1.41 9.64
C TYR A 200 -5.85 1.80 11.12
N ASP A 201 -4.66 1.90 11.71
CA ASP A 201 -4.48 2.16 13.15
C ASP A 201 -3.41 3.21 13.35
N LYS A 202 -3.76 4.29 14.02
CA LYS A 202 -2.84 5.39 14.35
C LYS A 202 -1.57 4.92 15.05
N ASN A 203 -1.67 3.89 15.90
CA ASN A 203 -0.53 3.36 16.65
C ASN A 203 0.51 2.65 15.76
N LEU A 204 0.15 2.31 14.53
CA LEU A 204 1.05 1.69 13.55
C LEU A 204 1.80 2.71 12.70
N VAL A 205 1.43 3.97 12.73
CA VAL A 205 1.97 5.00 11.81
C VAL A 205 3.48 5.15 12.00
N GLU A 206 3.93 5.44 13.21
CA GLU A 206 5.36 5.61 13.48
C GLU A 206 6.16 4.32 13.31
N PRO A 207 5.75 3.16 13.87
CA PRO A 207 6.47 1.91 13.64
C PRO A 207 6.61 1.54 12.17
N LEU A 208 5.54 1.69 11.37
CA LEU A 208 5.60 1.33 9.96
C LEU A 208 6.43 2.32 9.13
N ALA A 209 6.49 3.59 9.49
CA ALA A 209 7.43 4.52 8.87
C ALA A 209 8.88 4.05 9.07
N LYS A 210 9.22 3.58 10.27
CA LYS A 210 10.55 3.03 10.57
C LYS A 210 10.82 1.74 9.82
N VAL A 211 9.82 0.86 9.70
CA VAL A 211 9.92 -0.37 8.88
C VAL A 211 10.19 -0.02 7.43
N LEU A 212 9.49 0.97 6.87
CA LEU A 212 9.74 1.42 5.49
C LEU A 212 11.21 1.81 5.30
N GLY A 213 11.77 2.58 6.23
CA GLY A 213 13.19 2.96 6.20
C GLY A 213 14.12 1.75 6.24
N ASN A 214 13.83 0.77 7.10
CA ASN A 214 14.60 -0.47 7.19
C ASN A 214 14.55 -1.29 5.88
N LEU A 215 13.46 -1.17 5.12
CA LEU A 215 13.26 -1.88 3.85
C LEU A 215 13.80 -1.12 2.63
N GLY A 216 14.45 0.02 2.84
CA GLY A 216 15.10 0.77 1.76
C GLY A 216 14.30 1.94 1.21
N VAL A 217 13.17 2.29 1.83
CA VAL A 217 12.44 3.51 1.46
C VAL A 217 13.23 4.72 1.97
N THR A 218 13.65 5.58 1.06
CA THR A 218 14.40 6.79 1.38
C THR A 218 13.51 8.00 1.59
N ARG A 219 12.35 8.02 0.91
CA ARG A 219 11.34 9.08 1.07
C ARG A 219 9.97 8.42 1.14
N GLY A 220 9.39 8.43 2.30
CA GLY A 220 8.09 7.81 2.51
C GLY A 220 7.33 8.41 3.67
N VAL A 221 6.04 8.13 3.70
CA VAL A 221 5.16 8.48 4.82
C VAL A 221 4.26 7.30 5.16
N ALA A 222 4.01 7.11 6.44
CA ALA A 222 2.90 6.32 6.93
C ALA A 222 1.84 7.29 7.45
N VAL A 223 0.58 7.05 7.11
CA VAL A 223 -0.52 7.98 7.43
C VAL A 223 -1.73 7.24 7.97
N CYS A 224 -2.49 7.91 8.85
CA CYS A 224 -3.78 7.43 9.33
C CYS A 224 -4.67 8.63 9.63
N GLY A 225 -5.87 8.66 9.05
CA GLY A 225 -6.86 9.66 9.38
C GLY A 225 -7.36 9.49 10.83
N GLU A 226 -7.78 10.58 11.46
CA GLU A 226 -8.34 10.51 12.82
C GLU A 226 -9.64 9.70 12.85
N ASP A 227 -10.30 9.54 11.70
CA ASP A 227 -11.46 8.67 11.49
C ASP A 227 -11.09 7.19 11.30
N GLY A 228 -9.80 6.83 11.35
CA GLY A 228 -9.30 5.49 11.11
C GLY A 228 -9.06 5.16 9.64
N LEU A 229 -9.25 6.12 8.74
CA LEU A 229 -9.04 5.91 7.30
C LEU A 229 -7.57 5.63 6.98
N ASP A 230 -7.33 4.62 6.17
CA ASP A 230 -5.99 4.25 5.70
C ASP A 230 -5.52 5.11 4.50
N GLU A 231 -5.79 6.40 4.58
CA GLU A 231 -5.46 7.43 3.60
C GLU A 231 -5.20 8.75 4.34
N ILE A 232 -4.70 9.77 3.64
CA ILE A 232 -4.84 11.15 4.12
C ILE A 232 -6.31 11.50 3.96
N THR A 233 -6.97 11.80 5.07
CA THR A 233 -8.42 12.02 5.09
C THR A 233 -8.79 13.48 4.82
N LEU A 234 -10.01 13.68 4.33
CA LEU A 234 -10.64 15.00 4.21
C LEU A 234 -11.64 15.28 5.34
N THR A 235 -11.90 14.28 6.19
CA THR A 235 -12.93 14.40 7.25
C THR A 235 -12.40 15.04 8.53
N GLY A 236 -11.10 15.14 8.67
CA GLY A 236 -10.45 15.65 9.87
C GLY A 236 -8.92 15.67 9.71
N GLU A 237 -8.24 15.60 10.83
CA GLU A 237 -6.78 15.55 10.84
C GLU A 237 -6.25 14.18 10.40
N THR A 238 -5.02 14.17 9.90
CA THR A 238 -4.28 12.95 9.58
C THR A 238 -2.96 12.96 10.33
N THR A 239 -2.67 11.85 11.02
CA THR A 239 -1.35 11.61 11.61
C THR A 239 -0.42 11.13 10.51
N VAL A 240 0.75 11.77 10.40
CA VAL A 240 1.78 11.47 9.40
C VAL A 240 3.09 11.22 10.09
N CYS A 241 3.76 10.11 9.77
CA CYS A 241 5.16 9.92 10.11
C CYS A 241 5.95 9.79 8.83
N GLU A 242 6.87 10.71 8.62
CA GLU A 242 7.71 10.78 7.43
C GLU A 242 9.07 10.15 7.73
N ILE A 243 9.52 9.28 6.82
CA ILE A 243 10.90 8.79 6.79
C ILE A 243 11.61 9.48 5.63
N ARG A 244 12.75 10.11 5.91
CA ARG A 244 13.55 10.79 4.90
C ARG A 244 15.01 10.48 5.14
N PHE A 245 15.59 9.66 4.27
CA PHE A 245 16.99 9.22 4.35
C PHE A 245 17.39 8.75 5.75
N GLY A 246 16.56 7.88 6.34
CA GLY A 246 16.79 7.27 7.65
C GLY A 246 16.28 8.07 8.84
N GLU A 247 15.89 9.34 8.67
CA GLU A 247 15.35 10.16 9.74
C GLU A 247 13.82 10.11 9.74
N THR A 248 13.24 9.95 10.91
CA THR A 248 11.79 9.91 11.12
C THR A 248 11.30 11.18 11.79
N SER A 249 10.27 11.81 11.24
CA SER A 249 9.57 12.93 11.87
C SER A 249 8.06 12.71 11.76
N CYS A 250 7.36 12.94 12.89
CA CYS A 250 5.92 12.75 12.95
C CYS A 250 5.21 14.08 13.19
N TYR A 251 4.11 14.29 12.47
CA TYR A 251 3.32 15.52 12.52
C TYR A 251 1.87 15.24 12.16
N THR A 252 1.04 16.25 12.31
CA THR A 252 -0.39 16.18 11.94
C THR A 252 -0.67 17.21 10.86
N ILE A 253 -1.49 16.83 9.88
CA ILE A 253 -1.99 17.74 8.85
C ILE A 253 -3.51 17.79 8.90
N SER A 254 -4.08 18.90 8.42
CA SER A 254 -5.52 19.10 8.31
C SER A 254 -5.88 19.64 6.93
N PRO A 255 -7.12 19.41 6.44
CA PRO A 255 -7.56 19.95 5.15
C PRO A 255 -7.45 21.47 5.07
N GLU A 256 -7.72 22.17 6.15
CA GLU A 256 -7.71 23.64 6.22
C GLU A 256 -6.34 24.24 5.94
N GLN A 257 -5.26 23.51 6.27
CA GLN A 257 -3.88 23.96 5.96
C GLN A 257 -3.67 24.18 4.46
N PHE A 258 -4.46 23.50 3.63
CA PHE A 258 -4.36 23.53 2.17
C PHE A 258 -5.57 24.20 1.52
N GLY A 259 -6.35 24.96 2.29
CA GLY A 259 -7.52 25.68 1.80
C GLY A 259 -8.71 24.80 1.44
N MET A 260 -8.74 23.57 1.96
CA MET A 260 -9.83 22.61 1.73
C MET A 260 -10.80 22.58 2.89
N LYS A 261 -12.07 22.32 2.58
CA LYS A 261 -13.11 22.14 3.60
C LYS A 261 -13.18 20.68 4.00
N ARG A 262 -13.43 20.43 5.28
CA ARG A 262 -13.74 19.09 5.77
C ARG A 262 -15.06 18.61 5.16
N CYS A 263 -15.16 17.31 4.97
CA CYS A 263 -16.38 16.67 4.52
C CYS A 263 -16.83 15.58 5.51
N GLU A 264 -18.01 15.06 5.31
CA GLU A 264 -18.48 13.87 6.02
C GLU A 264 -17.91 12.62 5.33
N LEU A 265 -17.68 11.55 6.09
CA LEU A 265 -17.18 10.29 5.53
C LEU A 265 -18.10 9.74 4.44
N SER A 266 -19.42 9.95 4.57
CA SER A 266 -20.41 9.57 3.56
C SER A 266 -20.15 10.16 2.17
N GLU A 267 -19.47 11.29 2.10
CA GLU A 267 -19.13 11.96 0.84
C GLU A 267 -17.93 11.29 0.13
N LEU A 268 -17.22 10.39 0.82
CA LEU A 268 -16.08 9.65 0.28
C LEU A 268 -16.39 8.16 0.03
N VAL A 269 -17.59 7.72 0.38
CA VAL A 269 -17.99 6.32 0.21
C VAL A 269 -18.13 5.99 -1.27
N GLY A 270 -17.62 4.81 -1.63
CA GLY A 270 -17.78 4.22 -2.95
C GLY A 270 -18.92 3.20 -2.99
N GLY A 271 -18.85 2.32 -3.95
CA GLY A 271 -19.83 1.27 -4.16
C GLY A 271 -19.21 0.03 -4.80
N SER A 272 -19.87 -0.50 -5.82
CA SER A 272 -19.34 -1.61 -6.61
C SER A 272 -18.08 -1.20 -7.36
N PRO A 273 -17.31 -2.18 -7.90
CA PRO A 273 -16.16 -1.84 -8.78
C PRO A 273 -16.55 -0.93 -9.95
N ALA A 274 -17.72 -1.13 -10.56
CA ALA A 274 -18.23 -0.28 -11.64
C ALA A 274 -18.50 1.16 -11.15
N ASP A 275 -19.13 1.31 -9.98
CA ASP A 275 -19.38 2.62 -9.39
C ASP A 275 -18.07 3.36 -9.11
N ASN A 276 -17.10 2.66 -8.54
CA ASN A 276 -15.79 3.23 -8.20
C ASN A 276 -14.99 3.60 -9.46
N ALA A 277 -15.08 2.80 -10.52
CA ALA A 277 -14.49 3.12 -11.80
C ALA A 277 -15.06 4.42 -12.37
N GLN A 278 -16.37 4.62 -12.26
CA GLN A 278 -17.00 5.87 -12.72
C GLN A 278 -16.56 7.07 -11.89
N ILE A 279 -16.46 6.90 -10.56
CA ILE A 279 -15.93 7.95 -9.66
C ILE A 279 -14.51 8.33 -10.08
N THR A 280 -13.65 7.34 -10.33
CA THR A 280 -12.27 7.57 -10.78
C THR A 280 -12.23 8.33 -12.10
N ARG A 281 -13.03 7.91 -13.10
CA ARG A 281 -13.12 8.65 -14.38
C ARG A 281 -13.58 10.09 -14.19
N ASP A 282 -14.61 10.30 -13.38
CA ASP A 282 -15.15 11.64 -13.14
C ASP A 282 -14.12 12.57 -12.51
N ILE A 283 -13.30 12.06 -11.59
CA ILE A 283 -12.21 12.84 -10.99
C ILE A 283 -11.12 13.13 -12.00
N LEU A 284 -10.60 12.10 -12.67
CA LEU A 284 -9.47 12.24 -13.61
C LEU A 284 -9.83 13.09 -14.82
N PHE A 285 -11.09 13.07 -15.25
CA PHE A 285 -11.56 13.80 -16.42
C PHE A 285 -12.08 15.21 -16.07
N GLY A 286 -11.96 15.62 -14.80
CA GLY A 286 -12.32 16.96 -14.35
C GLY A 286 -13.82 17.21 -14.15
N ARG A 287 -14.65 16.16 -14.15
CA ARG A 287 -16.10 16.29 -13.95
C ARG A 287 -16.51 16.37 -12.48
N GLU A 288 -15.76 15.70 -11.60
CA GLU A 288 -15.94 15.75 -10.15
C GLU A 288 -15.00 16.80 -9.56
N THR A 289 -15.53 17.81 -8.88
CA THR A 289 -14.74 18.93 -8.32
C THR A 289 -14.94 19.11 -6.80
N GLY A 290 -15.70 18.23 -6.17
CA GLY A 290 -16.00 18.27 -4.74
C GLY A 290 -15.06 17.47 -3.85
N PRO A 291 -15.56 16.97 -2.71
CA PRO A 291 -14.76 16.26 -1.71
C PRO A 291 -14.00 15.07 -2.25
N LYS A 292 -14.57 14.30 -3.18
CA LYS A 292 -13.89 13.13 -3.77
C LYS A 292 -12.63 13.54 -4.52
N ARG A 293 -12.67 14.65 -5.26
CA ARG A 293 -11.46 15.19 -5.89
C ARG A 293 -10.47 15.67 -4.84
N ASP A 294 -10.93 16.40 -3.83
CA ASP A 294 -10.06 16.99 -2.82
C ASP A 294 -9.27 15.95 -2.04
N VAL A 295 -9.88 14.82 -1.67
CA VAL A 295 -9.15 13.74 -0.99
C VAL A 295 -8.10 13.11 -1.91
N VAL A 296 -8.36 13.01 -3.20
CA VAL A 296 -7.36 12.56 -4.18
C VAL A 296 -6.21 13.57 -4.28
N LEU A 297 -6.50 14.86 -4.28
CA LEU A 297 -5.46 15.90 -4.32
C LEU A 297 -4.52 15.83 -3.11
N LEU A 298 -5.07 15.55 -1.91
CA LEU A 298 -4.26 15.38 -0.71
C LEU A 298 -3.27 14.20 -0.84
N ASN A 299 -3.76 13.05 -1.28
CA ASN A 299 -2.95 11.83 -1.40
C ASN A 299 -1.99 11.91 -2.58
N ALA A 300 -2.41 12.41 -3.72
CA ALA A 300 -1.54 12.63 -4.88
C ALA A 300 -0.51 13.72 -4.59
N GLY A 301 -0.91 14.79 -3.93
CA GLY A 301 -0.01 15.90 -3.56
C GLY A 301 1.10 15.44 -2.62
N MET A 302 0.78 14.63 -1.61
CA MET A 302 1.79 14.04 -0.73
C MET A 302 2.75 13.15 -1.52
N SER A 303 2.24 12.36 -2.43
CA SER A 303 3.06 11.47 -3.26
C SER A 303 3.98 12.24 -4.20
N LEU A 304 3.52 13.33 -4.78
CA LEU A 304 4.35 14.24 -5.59
C LEU A 304 5.43 14.90 -4.72
N TYR A 305 5.08 15.33 -3.51
CA TYR A 305 6.04 15.86 -2.55
C TYR A 305 7.16 14.86 -2.26
N LEU A 306 6.83 13.58 -2.09
CA LEU A 306 7.82 12.52 -1.88
C LEU A 306 8.68 12.26 -3.11
N GLY A 307 8.10 12.35 -4.30
CA GLY A 307 8.75 11.99 -5.55
C GLY A 307 9.57 13.10 -6.22
N ILE A 308 9.32 14.35 -5.86
CA ILE A 308 9.96 15.51 -6.48
C ILE A 308 10.76 16.28 -5.43
N ASP A 309 12.07 16.37 -5.64
CA ASP A 309 12.93 17.10 -4.71
C ASP A 309 12.64 18.60 -4.71
N GLY A 310 12.65 19.19 -3.51
CA GLY A 310 12.63 20.63 -3.35
C GLY A 310 11.24 21.28 -3.41
N ILE A 311 10.17 20.51 -3.53
CA ILE A 311 8.81 21.06 -3.45
C ILE A 311 8.23 20.92 -2.03
N THR A 312 7.30 21.80 -1.69
CA THR A 312 6.50 21.70 -0.46
C THR A 312 5.29 20.79 -0.69
N LEU A 313 4.65 20.39 0.40
CA LEU A 313 3.40 19.62 0.30
C LEU A 313 2.30 20.45 -0.40
N GLN A 314 2.19 21.75 -0.10
CA GLN A 314 1.25 22.63 -0.78
C GLN A 314 1.50 22.69 -2.29
N GLU A 315 2.76 22.80 -2.68
CA GLU A 315 3.13 22.78 -4.11
C GLU A 315 2.78 21.44 -4.76
N GLY A 316 2.97 20.33 -4.05
CA GLY A 316 2.54 19.01 -4.53
C GLY A 316 1.03 18.91 -4.75
N ILE A 317 0.23 19.44 -3.82
CA ILE A 317 -1.22 19.48 -3.93
C ILE A 317 -1.67 20.38 -5.09
N ASP A 318 -1.06 21.55 -5.23
CA ASP A 318 -1.36 22.48 -6.34
C ASP A 318 -1.01 21.84 -7.68
N MET A 319 0.11 21.15 -7.76
CA MET A 319 0.51 20.39 -8.95
C MET A 319 -0.50 19.30 -9.30
N ALA A 320 -0.98 18.55 -8.30
CA ALA A 320 -2.00 17.51 -8.51
C ALA A 320 -3.29 18.11 -9.12
N ARG A 321 -3.71 19.27 -8.62
CA ARG A 321 -4.87 20.00 -9.18
C ARG A 321 -4.64 20.37 -10.63
N ASP A 322 -3.50 20.94 -10.95
CA ASP A 322 -3.15 21.36 -12.30
C ASP A 322 -3.09 20.17 -13.27
N LEU A 323 -2.59 19.01 -12.82
CA LEU A 323 -2.53 17.79 -13.63
C LEU A 323 -3.92 17.28 -14.02
N ILE A 324 -4.90 17.42 -13.12
CA ILE A 324 -6.29 17.07 -13.42
C ILE A 324 -6.90 18.13 -14.36
N GLU A 325 -6.81 19.39 -14.01
CA GLU A 325 -7.44 20.50 -14.75
C GLU A 325 -6.89 20.66 -16.16
N SER A 326 -5.60 20.38 -16.37
CA SER A 326 -4.95 20.46 -17.70
C SER A 326 -5.26 19.29 -18.61
N GLY A 327 -5.87 18.21 -18.10
CA GLY A 327 -6.11 16.99 -18.87
C GLY A 327 -4.94 16.00 -18.87
N LYS A 328 -3.83 16.30 -18.21
CA LYS A 328 -2.65 15.40 -18.16
C LYS A 328 -2.93 14.12 -17.40
N ALA A 329 -3.72 14.18 -16.32
CA ALA A 329 -4.11 12.99 -15.56
C ALA A 329 -4.96 12.05 -16.42
N GLN A 330 -5.92 12.59 -17.18
CA GLN A 330 -6.72 11.81 -18.14
C GLN A 330 -5.85 11.18 -19.22
N ALA A 331 -4.92 11.94 -19.78
CA ALA A 331 -4.01 11.43 -20.80
C ALA A 331 -3.16 10.28 -20.29
N LYS A 332 -2.65 10.37 -19.06
CA LYS A 332 -1.90 9.29 -18.42
C LYS A 332 -2.76 8.06 -18.21
N PHE A 333 -3.98 8.24 -17.75
CA PHE A 333 -4.96 7.15 -17.60
C PHE A 333 -5.18 6.42 -18.94
N ASP A 334 -5.46 7.14 -20.01
CA ASP A 334 -5.69 6.57 -21.33
C ASP A 334 -4.45 5.81 -21.85
N GLU A 335 -3.27 6.40 -21.68
CA GLU A 335 -1.98 5.79 -22.06
C GLU A 335 -1.75 4.47 -21.33
N PHE A 336 -1.93 4.46 -20.01
CA PHE A 336 -1.73 3.26 -19.20
C PHE A 336 -2.70 2.14 -19.56
N VAL A 337 -4.00 2.43 -19.62
CA VAL A 337 -5.01 1.43 -19.95
C VAL A 337 -4.74 0.81 -21.32
N LYS A 338 -4.43 1.64 -22.32
CA LYS A 338 -4.07 1.18 -23.66
C LYS A 338 -2.83 0.27 -23.62
N ALA A 339 -1.77 0.69 -22.92
CA ALA A 339 -0.54 -0.09 -22.83
C ALA A 339 -0.78 -1.48 -22.20
N THR A 340 -1.66 -1.60 -21.21
CA THR A 340 -1.99 -2.89 -20.60
C THR A 340 -2.71 -3.84 -21.54
N ARG A 341 -3.42 -3.31 -22.52
CA ARG A 341 -4.19 -4.12 -23.50
C ARG A 341 -3.36 -4.55 -24.70
N GLU A 342 -2.25 -3.89 -24.96
CA GLU A 342 -1.36 -4.16 -26.08
C GLU A 342 -0.27 -5.19 -25.79
N GLN A 343 -0.31 -5.85 -24.63
CA GLN A 343 0.68 -6.86 -24.20
C GLN A 343 0.36 -8.27 -24.68
#